data_3ad30d2793e0a18f0000eb9b589777d7
#
_entry.id   3ad30d2793e0a18f0000eb9b589777d7
#
_cell.length_a   1.000
_cell.length_b   1.000
_cell.length_c   1.000
_cell.angle_alpha   90.00
_cell.angle_beta   90.00
_cell.angle_gamma   90.00
#
_symmetry.space_group_name_H-M   'P 1'
#
loop_
_entity.id
_entity.type
_entity.pdbx_description
1 polymer ?
#
loop_
_entity_poly.entity_id
_entity_poly.type
_entity_poly.pdbx_seq_one_letter_code
_entity_poly.pdbx_strand_id
1 'polypeptide(L)'
;FRKLNLQVVPQGFLANLIVSPTLEDQIREAQLLDTMVKKVKRGIDKGIPKYKCYRLDDKDTLFFEDRIVVPKGDLRKVIMNEAHNSLLSIHPGSTKMYHDLKQSYWWTRMKREIAQFVNECDVCRRVKAEHQRPAGLLQPLAIPEWKFDHIEMDFVTGFPKSKRGNDAIFVVIDKLTKVAHFLPIKESITAAQLAELYTSRIVSLHGIPQLISSDRGSIFTSKFWDSFQKAMGTNIRFSTAFHPQTSGQVERVNQILEDMLRACVISFGMKWEDCLPYAEFSYNNSFQASSGKA
;
A
#
# COMPACT_ATOMS: atom_id res chain seq x y z
N PHE A 1 21.37 -0.81 2.44
CA PHE A 1 21.42 -2.10 3.17
C PHE A 1 20.58 -3.21 2.52
N ARG A 2 19.59 -2.92 1.63
CA ARG A 2 18.73 -3.95 0.97
C ARG A 2 19.42 -4.79 -0.12
N LYS A 3 20.64 -4.47 -0.53
CA LYS A 3 21.37 -5.23 -1.58
C LYS A 3 22.28 -6.36 -1.06
N LEU A 4 22.47 -6.47 0.24
CA LEU A 4 23.31 -7.49 0.87
C LEU A 4 22.52 -8.15 2.00
N ASN A 5 22.10 -9.39 1.79
CA ASN A 5 21.55 -10.23 2.88
C ASN A 5 22.70 -10.62 3.82
N LEU A 6 22.99 -9.76 4.78
CA LEU A 6 24.04 -10.00 5.76
C LEU A 6 23.40 -10.55 7.04
N GLN A 7 23.72 -11.78 7.40
CA GLN A 7 23.35 -12.39 8.67
C GLN A 7 24.59 -12.55 9.53
N VAL A 8 24.63 -11.90 10.67
CA VAL A 8 25.71 -12.07 11.66
C VAL A 8 25.33 -13.24 12.57
N VAL A 9 26.08 -14.33 12.49
CA VAL A 9 25.91 -15.48 13.38
C VAL A 9 27.02 -15.41 14.45
N PRO A 10 26.70 -15.14 15.73
CA PRO A 10 27.70 -15.12 16.78
C PRO A 10 28.12 -16.55 17.15
N GLN A 11 29.26 -16.98 16.67
CA GLN A 11 29.94 -18.16 17.19
C GLN A 11 31.38 -17.78 17.56
N GLY A 12 31.63 -17.59 18.84
CA GLY A 12 32.95 -17.30 19.36
C GLY A 12 33.49 -15.92 19.01
N PHE A 13 34.81 -15.72 19.17
CA PHE A 13 35.51 -14.45 18.91
C PHE A 13 35.64 -14.06 17.42
N LEU A 14 35.11 -14.83 16.49
CA LEU A 14 35.08 -14.54 15.05
C LEU A 14 33.63 -14.50 14.56
N ALA A 15 33.16 -13.33 14.13
CA ALA A 15 31.90 -13.21 13.42
C ALA A 15 32.09 -13.74 11.99
N ASN A 16 31.46 -14.85 11.65
CA ASN A 16 31.39 -15.31 10.28
C ASN A 16 30.35 -14.49 9.52
N LEU A 17 30.81 -13.70 8.56
CA LEU A 17 29.93 -13.00 7.63
C LEU A 17 29.46 -13.99 6.56
N ILE A 18 28.19 -14.39 6.64
CA ILE A 18 27.57 -15.22 5.60
C ILE A 18 26.93 -14.26 4.58
N VAL A 19 27.49 -14.21 3.38
CA VAL A 19 26.90 -13.47 2.24
C VAL A 19 25.99 -14.47 1.52
N SER A 20 24.67 -14.30 1.68
CA SER A 20 23.71 -15.06 0.88
C SER A 20 23.55 -14.43 -0.50
N PRO A 21 23.39 -15.23 -1.58
CA PRO A 21 23.13 -14.71 -2.91
C PRO A 21 21.90 -13.78 -2.90
N THR A 22 21.99 -12.64 -3.58
CA THR A 22 20.86 -11.76 -3.76
C THR A 22 19.77 -12.47 -4.58
N LEU A 23 18.53 -12.01 -4.52
CA LEU A 23 17.45 -12.56 -5.34
C LEU A 23 17.80 -12.47 -6.85
N GLU A 24 18.48 -11.40 -7.27
CA GLU A 24 18.95 -11.23 -8.65
C GLU A 24 19.97 -12.31 -9.03
N ASP A 25 20.90 -12.65 -8.12
CA ASP A 25 21.89 -13.70 -8.35
C ASP A 25 21.23 -15.07 -8.46
N GLN A 26 20.24 -15.36 -7.59
CA GLN A 26 19.45 -16.60 -7.66
C GLN A 26 18.66 -16.72 -8.99
N ILE A 27 18.07 -15.59 -9.45
CA ILE A 27 17.37 -15.57 -10.75
C ILE A 27 18.36 -15.83 -11.89
N ARG A 28 19.54 -15.23 -11.85
CA ARG A 28 20.58 -15.43 -12.86
C ARG A 28 21.03 -16.88 -12.94
N GLU A 29 21.32 -17.50 -11.81
CA GLU A 29 21.65 -18.92 -11.74
C GLU A 29 20.53 -19.81 -12.30
N ALA A 30 19.29 -19.53 -11.93
CA ALA A 30 18.13 -20.25 -12.46
C ALA A 30 17.95 -20.05 -13.99
N GLN A 31 18.28 -18.87 -14.51
CA GLN A 31 18.25 -18.60 -15.96
C GLN A 31 19.22 -19.47 -16.75
N LEU A 32 20.38 -19.83 -16.19
CA LEU A 32 21.36 -20.71 -16.84
C LEU A 32 20.80 -22.12 -17.09
N LEU A 33 19.88 -22.57 -16.27
CA LEU A 33 19.29 -23.91 -16.38
C LEU A 33 18.00 -23.94 -17.22
N ASP A 34 17.31 -22.81 -17.36
CA ASP A 34 15.98 -22.72 -17.99
C ASP A 34 16.05 -22.87 -19.52
N THR A 35 15.27 -23.80 -20.04
CA THR A 35 15.24 -24.12 -21.49
C THR A 35 14.63 -23.00 -22.33
N MET A 36 13.64 -22.27 -21.80
CA MET A 36 13.03 -21.13 -22.48
C MET A 36 14.04 -19.98 -22.59
N VAL A 37 14.75 -19.68 -21.50
CA VAL A 37 15.80 -18.66 -21.51
C VAL A 37 16.89 -18.99 -22.53
N LYS A 38 17.39 -20.23 -22.56
CA LYS A 38 18.36 -20.70 -23.55
C LYS A 38 17.86 -20.56 -25.00
N LYS A 39 16.56 -20.82 -25.22
CA LYS A 39 15.95 -20.64 -26.53
C LYS A 39 15.88 -19.16 -26.94
N VAL A 40 15.51 -18.28 -26.01
CA VAL A 40 15.45 -16.83 -26.25
C VAL A 40 16.83 -16.28 -26.55
N LYS A 41 17.87 -16.62 -25.75
CA LYS A 41 19.25 -16.20 -25.96
C LYS A 41 19.75 -16.57 -27.38
N ARG A 42 19.56 -17.84 -27.79
CA ARG A 42 19.89 -18.28 -29.15
C ARG A 42 19.11 -17.54 -30.25
N GLY A 43 17.89 -17.11 -29.92
CA GLY A 43 17.07 -16.31 -30.84
C GLY A 43 17.54 -14.88 -30.99
N ILE A 44 18.04 -14.28 -29.91
CA ILE A 44 18.68 -12.96 -29.91
C ILE A 44 19.93 -13.01 -30.79
N ASP A 45 20.83 -13.99 -30.58
CA ASP A 45 22.05 -14.19 -31.36
C ASP A 45 21.80 -14.33 -32.84
N LYS A 46 20.68 -14.96 -33.23
CA LYS A 46 20.26 -15.15 -34.61
C LYS A 46 19.48 -13.96 -35.19
N GLY A 47 19.28 -12.88 -34.43
CA GLY A 47 18.53 -11.69 -34.85
C GLY A 47 17.05 -11.96 -35.16
N ILE A 48 16.42 -12.97 -34.50
CA ILE A 48 15.03 -13.33 -34.81
C ILE A 48 14.09 -12.21 -34.28
N PRO A 49 13.25 -11.59 -35.15
CA PRO A 49 12.41 -10.43 -34.79
C PRO A 49 11.50 -10.63 -33.57
N LYS A 50 11.06 -11.86 -33.35
CA LYS A 50 10.21 -12.24 -32.21
C LYS A 50 10.84 -11.91 -30.85
N TYR A 51 12.16 -11.87 -30.77
CA TYR A 51 12.90 -11.66 -29.51
C TYR A 51 13.44 -10.25 -29.37
N LYS A 52 13.01 -9.30 -30.20
CA LYS A 52 13.46 -7.89 -30.18
C LYS A 52 13.25 -7.18 -28.84
N CYS A 53 12.22 -7.57 -28.07
CA CYS A 53 11.95 -7.00 -26.74
C CYS A 53 12.82 -7.60 -25.62
N TYR A 54 13.64 -8.60 -25.93
CA TYR A 54 14.53 -9.21 -24.97
C TYR A 54 15.94 -8.64 -25.14
N ARG A 55 16.64 -8.44 -24.02
CA ARG A 55 18.03 -8.02 -23.98
C ARG A 55 18.82 -8.80 -22.93
N LEU A 56 20.13 -8.83 -23.08
CA LEU A 56 21.06 -9.35 -22.09
C LEU A 56 21.82 -8.17 -21.46
N ASP A 57 22.12 -8.28 -20.17
CA ASP A 57 23.06 -7.37 -19.51
C ASP A 57 24.49 -7.87 -19.58
N ASP A 58 25.44 -7.11 -19.01
CA ASP A 58 26.88 -7.46 -18.99
C ASP A 58 27.19 -8.75 -18.23
N LYS A 59 26.24 -9.23 -17.41
CA LYS A 59 26.35 -10.46 -16.63
C LYS A 59 25.55 -11.63 -17.26
N ASP A 60 25.18 -11.50 -18.52
CA ASP A 60 24.40 -12.50 -19.29
C ASP A 60 23.00 -12.79 -18.70
N THR A 61 22.43 -11.83 -17.95
CA THR A 61 21.07 -11.94 -17.41
C THR A 61 20.05 -11.52 -18.46
N LEU A 62 19.02 -12.33 -18.65
CA LEU A 62 17.96 -12.05 -19.62
C LEU A 62 16.91 -11.10 -19.03
N PHE A 63 16.62 -10.04 -19.77
CA PHE A 63 15.57 -9.07 -19.50
C PHE A 63 14.53 -9.09 -20.63
N PHE A 64 13.29 -8.79 -20.29
CA PHE A 64 12.23 -8.44 -21.22
C PHE A 64 11.92 -6.95 -21.06
N GLU A 65 12.26 -6.13 -22.05
CA GLU A 65 12.36 -4.67 -21.87
C GLU A 65 13.35 -4.35 -20.73
N ASP A 66 12.90 -3.67 -19.67
CA ASP A 66 13.73 -3.35 -18.49
C ASP A 66 13.44 -4.26 -17.27
N ARG A 67 12.71 -5.35 -17.49
CA ARG A 67 12.26 -6.26 -16.43
C ARG A 67 13.03 -7.57 -16.48
N ILE A 68 13.55 -8.00 -15.33
CA ILE A 68 14.27 -9.28 -15.25
C ILE A 68 13.35 -10.46 -15.53
N VAL A 69 13.74 -11.37 -16.39
CA VAL A 69 12.98 -12.57 -16.72
C VAL A 69 13.13 -13.61 -15.62
N VAL A 70 12.03 -13.95 -14.94
CA VAL A 70 12.03 -14.97 -13.90
C VAL A 70 11.67 -16.34 -14.48
N PRO A 71 12.58 -17.33 -14.46
CA PRO A 71 12.34 -18.69 -14.91
C PRO A 71 11.16 -19.36 -14.20
N LYS A 72 10.63 -20.41 -14.80
CA LYS A 72 9.61 -21.22 -14.15
C LYS A 72 10.24 -22.01 -12.99
N GLY A 73 9.62 -21.94 -11.81
CA GLY A 73 10.09 -22.67 -10.61
C GLY A 73 9.75 -21.95 -9.32
N ASP A 74 10.43 -22.35 -8.24
CA ASP A 74 10.11 -21.87 -6.89
C ASP A 74 10.46 -20.39 -6.66
N LEU A 75 11.39 -19.80 -7.43
CA LEU A 75 11.70 -18.37 -7.33
C LEU A 75 10.50 -17.47 -7.57
N ARG A 76 9.58 -17.85 -8.49
CA ARG A 76 8.33 -17.08 -8.66
C ARG A 76 7.48 -17.10 -7.41
N LYS A 77 7.42 -18.25 -6.71
CA LYS A 77 6.69 -18.36 -5.44
C LYS A 77 7.33 -17.52 -4.35
N VAL A 78 8.65 -17.51 -4.26
CA VAL A 78 9.41 -16.68 -3.31
C VAL A 78 9.10 -15.20 -3.56
N ILE A 79 9.18 -14.73 -4.81
CA ILE A 79 8.87 -13.35 -5.19
C ILE A 79 7.41 -13.00 -4.87
N MET A 80 6.47 -13.87 -5.22
CA MET A 80 5.06 -13.65 -4.95
C MET A 80 4.76 -13.66 -3.46
N ASN A 81 5.42 -14.54 -2.69
CA ASN A 81 5.25 -14.63 -1.25
C ASN A 81 5.76 -13.35 -0.55
N GLU A 82 6.93 -12.84 -0.93
CA GLU A 82 7.46 -11.59 -0.37
C GLU A 82 6.57 -10.40 -0.72
N ALA A 83 6.12 -10.30 -1.96
CA ALA A 83 5.24 -9.22 -2.42
C ALA A 83 3.82 -9.28 -1.83
N HIS A 84 3.40 -10.42 -1.26
CA HIS A 84 2.07 -10.60 -0.71
C HIS A 84 2.03 -10.68 0.81
N ASN A 85 2.91 -11.49 1.40
CA ASN A 85 2.86 -11.85 2.82
C ASN A 85 3.85 -11.07 3.68
N SER A 86 4.56 -10.08 3.14
CA SER A 86 5.44 -9.24 3.96
C SER A 86 4.66 -8.21 4.76
N LEU A 87 5.22 -7.81 5.90
CA LEU A 87 4.63 -6.78 6.76
C LEU A 87 4.53 -5.40 6.06
N LEU A 88 5.32 -5.16 5.02
CA LEU A 88 5.31 -3.92 4.25
C LEU A 88 4.31 -3.93 3.08
N SER A 89 3.78 -5.10 2.69
CA SER A 89 2.80 -5.24 1.60
C SER A 89 1.38 -5.54 2.10
N ILE A 90 1.24 -6.27 3.19
CA ILE A 90 -0.03 -6.60 3.88
C ILE A 90 -1.10 -7.11 2.91
N HIS A 91 -0.85 -8.27 2.33
CA HIS A 91 -1.82 -9.00 1.50
C HIS A 91 -2.47 -8.14 0.39
N PRO A 92 -1.71 -7.53 -0.53
CA PRO A 92 -2.28 -6.74 -1.62
C PRO A 92 -3.19 -7.60 -2.50
N GLY A 93 -4.19 -6.96 -3.13
CA GLY A 93 -5.01 -7.62 -4.16
C GLY A 93 -4.19 -7.91 -5.42
N SER A 94 -4.65 -8.87 -6.23
CA SER A 94 -3.94 -9.33 -7.43
C SER A 94 -3.56 -8.21 -8.40
N THR A 95 -4.41 -7.21 -8.55
CA THR A 95 -4.14 -6.06 -9.43
C THR A 95 -2.98 -5.21 -8.92
N LYS A 96 -2.99 -4.82 -7.64
CA LYS A 96 -1.92 -4.03 -7.03
C LYS A 96 -0.61 -4.81 -7.07
N MET A 97 -0.61 -6.05 -6.58
CA MET A 97 0.56 -6.93 -6.61
C MET A 97 1.15 -7.12 -8.00
N TYR A 98 0.31 -7.22 -9.04
CA TYR A 98 0.78 -7.27 -10.43
C TYR A 98 1.43 -5.95 -10.85
N HIS A 99 0.85 -4.79 -10.49
CA HIS A 99 1.44 -3.49 -10.81
C HIS A 99 2.80 -3.29 -10.15
N ASP A 100 2.96 -3.74 -8.91
CA ASP A 100 4.22 -3.63 -8.17
C ASP A 100 5.30 -4.55 -8.77
N LEU A 101 4.98 -5.83 -8.95
CA LEU A 101 5.92 -6.82 -9.48
C LEU A 101 6.32 -6.57 -10.94
N LYS A 102 5.41 -6.07 -11.78
CA LYS A 102 5.71 -5.80 -13.20
C LYS A 102 6.72 -4.68 -13.43
N GLN A 103 7.03 -3.88 -12.43
CA GLN A 103 8.05 -2.84 -12.54
C GLN A 103 9.46 -3.45 -12.67
N SER A 104 9.70 -4.57 -12.00
CA SER A 104 11.03 -5.20 -11.92
C SER A 104 11.10 -6.56 -12.57
N TYR A 105 9.99 -7.31 -12.62
CA TYR A 105 9.96 -8.72 -13.02
C TYR A 105 9.06 -8.96 -14.22
N TRP A 106 9.40 -9.99 -14.97
CA TRP A 106 8.57 -10.48 -16.06
C TRP A 106 8.63 -12.01 -16.19
N TRP A 107 7.49 -12.63 -16.42
CA TRP A 107 7.37 -14.03 -16.89
C TRP A 107 6.06 -14.26 -17.64
N THR A 108 6.04 -15.29 -18.46
CA THR A 108 4.85 -15.65 -19.24
C THR A 108 3.67 -15.97 -18.32
N ARG A 109 2.50 -15.39 -18.57
CA ARG A 109 1.27 -15.55 -17.76
C ARG A 109 1.34 -14.98 -16.34
N MET A 110 2.27 -14.06 -16.06
CA MET A 110 2.50 -13.44 -14.76
C MET A 110 1.19 -12.98 -14.10
N LYS A 111 0.35 -12.22 -14.81
CA LYS A 111 -0.92 -11.71 -14.26
C LYS A 111 -1.85 -12.83 -13.78
N ARG A 112 -1.91 -13.94 -14.50
CA ARG A 112 -2.75 -15.10 -14.15
C ARG A 112 -2.19 -15.85 -12.94
N GLU A 113 -0.87 -16.07 -12.89
CA GLU A 113 -0.23 -16.76 -11.77
C GLU A 113 -0.36 -15.94 -10.47
N ILE A 114 -0.20 -14.60 -10.54
CA ILE A 114 -0.42 -13.72 -9.40
C ILE A 114 -1.89 -13.76 -8.93
N ALA A 115 -2.85 -13.72 -9.85
CA ALA A 115 -4.26 -13.79 -9.50
C ALA A 115 -4.61 -15.12 -8.81
N GLN A 116 -4.07 -16.23 -9.32
CA GLN A 116 -4.24 -17.54 -8.69
C GLN A 116 -3.63 -17.57 -7.29
N PHE A 117 -2.39 -17.11 -7.13
CA PHE A 117 -1.70 -17.06 -5.84
C PHE A 117 -2.49 -16.27 -4.78
N VAL A 118 -3.01 -15.09 -5.15
CA VAL A 118 -3.81 -14.26 -4.23
C VAL A 118 -5.15 -14.91 -3.89
N ASN A 119 -5.80 -15.58 -4.85
CA ASN A 119 -7.05 -16.29 -4.63
C ASN A 119 -6.90 -17.51 -3.70
N GLU A 120 -5.73 -18.13 -3.68
CA GLU A 120 -5.41 -19.27 -2.80
C GLU A 120 -5.00 -18.83 -1.40
N CYS A 121 -4.79 -17.54 -1.15
CA CYS A 121 -4.39 -17.03 0.15
C CYS A 121 -5.53 -17.10 1.17
N ASP A 122 -5.34 -17.85 2.23
CA ASP A 122 -6.33 -18.11 3.28
C ASP A 122 -6.71 -16.83 4.05
N VAL A 123 -5.71 -15.99 4.34
CA VAL A 123 -5.92 -14.69 5.02
C VAL A 123 -6.80 -13.77 4.17
N CYS A 124 -6.46 -13.63 2.87
CA CYS A 124 -7.26 -12.81 1.96
C CYS A 124 -8.71 -13.29 1.85
N ARG A 125 -8.93 -14.60 1.83
CA ARG A 125 -10.28 -15.19 1.76
C ARG A 125 -11.11 -14.95 3.01
N ARG A 126 -10.47 -14.88 4.17
CA ARG A 126 -11.17 -14.61 5.46
C ARG A 126 -11.45 -13.12 5.68
N VAL A 127 -10.54 -12.26 5.21
CA VAL A 127 -10.55 -10.83 5.55
C VAL A 127 -11.30 -10.00 4.53
N LYS A 128 -11.09 -10.27 3.23
CA LYS A 128 -11.65 -9.43 2.16
C LYS A 128 -13.10 -9.79 1.87
N ALA A 129 -14.02 -8.97 2.38
CA ALA A 129 -15.41 -9.00 1.97
C ALA A 129 -15.56 -8.47 0.53
N GLU A 130 -16.54 -8.98 -0.20
CA GLU A 130 -16.88 -8.45 -1.51
C GLU A 130 -17.61 -7.10 -1.32
N HIS A 131 -16.95 -6.02 -1.72
CA HIS A 131 -17.53 -4.68 -1.67
C HIS A 131 -18.33 -4.41 -2.93
N GLN A 132 -19.62 -4.21 -2.77
CA GLN A 132 -20.50 -3.83 -3.87
C GLN A 132 -20.16 -2.42 -4.36
N ARG A 133 -20.25 -2.22 -5.68
CA ARG A 133 -20.12 -0.88 -6.25
C ARG A 133 -21.37 -0.06 -5.89
N PRO A 134 -21.23 1.21 -5.48
CA PRO A 134 -22.36 2.08 -5.28
C PRO A 134 -23.23 2.13 -6.54
N ALA A 135 -24.55 1.98 -6.35
CA ALA A 135 -25.50 2.13 -7.45
C ALA A 135 -25.66 3.62 -7.79
N GLY A 136 -25.76 3.93 -9.08
CA GLY A 136 -26.02 5.29 -9.57
C GLY A 136 -24.97 5.81 -10.57
N LEU A 137 -25.28 6.95 -11.18
CA LEU A 137 -24.39 7.63 -12.12
C LEU A 137 -23.27 8.36 -11.38
N LEU A 138 -22.07 8.30 -11.94
CA LEU A 138 -20.91 9.02 -11.41
C LEU A 138 -21.17 10.53 -11.50
N GLN A 139 -21.14 11.22 -10.35
CA GLN A 139 -21.17 12.67 -10.29
C GLN A 139 -19.74 13.19 -10.36
N PRO A 140 -19.40 14.09 -11.31
CA PRO A 140 -18.06 14.66 -11.36
C PRO A 140 -17.83 15.54 -10.13
N LEU A 141 -16.84 15.20 -9.34
CA LEU A 141 -16.35 16.02 -8.22
C LEU A 141 -15.19 16.88 -8.70
N ALA A 142 -15.11 18.12 -8.22
CA ALA A 142 -13.97 18.98 -8.48
C ALA A 142 -12.67 18.31 -8.01
N ILE A 143 -11.67 18.29 -8.88
CA ILE A 143 -10.34 17.76 -8.58
C ILE A 143 -9.51 18.91 -8.02
N PRO A 144 -8.90 18.79 -6.84
CA PRO A 144 -8.00 19.80 -6.30
C PRO A 144 -6.79 20.04 -7.21
N GLU A 145 -6.28 21.27 -7.23
CA GLU A 145 -5.10 21.63 -8.04
C GLU A 145 -3.80 21.18 -7.36
N TRP A 146 -3.76 21.25 -6.03
CA TRP A 146 -2.56 20.95 -5.24
C TRP A 146 -2.77 19.83 -4.22
N LYS A 147 -1.66 19.22 -3.83
CA LYS A 147 -1.62 18.20 -2.79
C LYS A 147 -2.00 18.81 -1.44
N PHE A 148 -2.85 18.12 -0.70
CA PHE A 148 -3.34 18.53 0.63
C PHE A 148 -4.12 19.86 0.68
N ASP A 149 -4.49 20.42 -0.48
CA ASP A 149 -5.44 21.56 -0.52
C ASP A 149 -6.84 21.15 -0.09
N HIS A 150 -7.26 19.94 -0.46
CA HIS A 150 -8.55 19.39 -0.09
C HIS A 150 -8.35 18.02 0.55
N ILE A 151 -8.62 17.93 1.84
CA ILE A 151 -8.54 16.69 2.62
C ILE A 151 -9.92 16.19 3.03
N GLU A 152 -10.02 14.89 3.22
CA GLU A 152 -11.17 14.24 3.83
C GLU A 152 -10.75 13.66 5.19
N MET A 153 -11.63 13.77 6.19
CA MET A 153 -11.35 13.35 7.56
C MET A 153 -12.49 12.49 8.08
N ASP A 154 -12.16 11.44 8.82
CA ASP A 154 -13.13 10.53 9.41
C ASP A 154 -12.56 9.83 10.64
N PHE A 155 -13.43 9.15 11.41
CA PHE A 155 -13.06 8.31 12.54
C PHE A 155 -13.48 6.87 12.29
N VAL A 156 -12.56 5.94 12.50
CA VAL A 156 -12.86 4.51 12.57
C VAL A 156 -12.84 4.10 14.03
N THR A 157 -13.99 3.70 14.55
CA THR A 157 -14.21 3.36 15.97
C THR A 157 -14.44 1.87 16.17
N GLY A 158 -14.58 1.44 17.42
CA GLY A 158 -14.92 0.06 17.75
C GLY A 158 -13.70 -0.88 17.88
N PHE A 159 -12.49 -0.34 17.97
CA PHE A 159 -11.32 -1.16 18.26
C PHE A 159 -11.19 -1.51 19.74
N PRO A 160 -10.62 -2.68 20.07
CA PRO A 160 -10.31 -2.99 21.45
C PRO A 160 -9.22 -2.02 21.98
N LYS A 161 -9.32 -1.64 23.25
CA LYS A 161 -8.34 -0.75 23.88
C LYS A 161 -6.93 -1.28 23.73
N SER A 162 -6.07 -0.46 23.17
CA SER A 162 -4.65 -0.74 23.01
C SER A 162 -3.89 -0.57 24.33
N LYS A 163 -2.60 -0.95 24.37
CA LYS A 163 -1.73 -0.71 25.53
C LYS A 163 -1.59 0.77 25.88
N ARG A 164 -1.72 1.68 24.88
CA ARG A 164 -1.68 3.13 25.06
C ARG A 164 -3.04 3.72 25.38
N GLY A 165 -4.06 2.88 25.47
CA GLY A 165 -5.44 3.26 25.80
C GLY A 165 -6.25 3.80 24.62
N ASN A 166 -5.73 3.68 23.39
CA ASN A 166 -6.43 4.06 22.16
C ASN A 166 -7.43 2.98 21.77
N ASP A 167 -8.58 3.39 21.21
CA ASP A 167 -9.69 2.53 20.80
C ASP A 167 -10.37 3.01 19.51
N ALA A 168 -9.78 4.02 18.83
CA ALA A 168 -10.21 4.57 17.57
C ALA A 168 -9.03 5.00 16.70
N ILE A 169 -9.30 5.27 15.43
CA ILE A 169 -8.32 5.78 14.46
C ILE A 169 -8.89 7.04 13.82
N PHE A 170 -8.11 8.12 13.84
CA PHE A 170 -8.38 9.32 13.07
C PHE A 170 -7.74 9.15 11.69
N VAL A 171 -8.56 9.22 10.65
CA VAL A 171 -8.16 9.02 9.25
C VAL A 171 -8.18 10.36 8.55
N VAL A 172 -7.09 10.71 7.88
CA VAL A 172 -6.98 11.93 7.05
C VAL A 172 -6.49 11.52 5.67
N ILE A 173 -7.17 11.95 4.61
CA ILE A 173 -6.89 11.56 3.23
C ILE A 173 -6.78 12.79 2.35
N ASP A 174 -5.72 12.89 1.57
CA ASP A 174 -5.63 13.86 0.49
C ASP A 174 -6.51 13.46 -0.70
N LYS A 175 -7.38 14.34 -1.11
CA LYS A 175 -8.34 14.07 -2.19
C LYS A 175 -7.68 13.92 -3.56
N LEU A 176 -6.55 14.58 -3.79
CA LEU A 176 -5.82 14.53 -5.06
C LEU A 176 -4.97 13.27 -5.16
N THR A 177 -4.03 13.07 -4.24
CA THR A 177 -3.01 12.01 -4.31
C THR A 177 -3.49 10.68 -3.74
N LYS A 178 -4.54 10.68 -2.93
CA LYS A 178 -5.03 9.54 -2.13
C LYS A 178 -4.09 9.14 -1.00
N VAL A 179 -3.07 9.93 -0.69
CA VAL A 179 -2.23 9.71 0.49
C VAL A 179 -3.09 9.78 1.75
N ALA A 180 -2.93 8.81 2.63
CA ALA A 180 -3.69 8.71 3.87
C ALA A 180 -2.77 8.68 5.09
N HIS A 181 -3.27 9.24 6.19
CA HIS A 181 -2.67 9.14 7.52
C HIS A 181 -3.62 8.44 8.47
N PHE A 182 -3.12 7.50 9.24
CA PHE A 182 -3.87 6.67 10.20
C PHE A 182 -3.34 6.91 11.61
N LEU A 183 -4.02 7.76 12.37
CA LEU A 183 -3.55 8.21 13.68
C LEU A 183 -4.35 7.54 14.80
N PRO A 184 -3.72 6.75 15.69
CA PRO A 184 -4.42 6.13 16.81
C PRO A 184 -4.84 7.18 17.82
N ILE A 185 -6.09 7.13 18.25
CA ILE A 185 -6.70 8.06 19.19
C ILE A 185 -7.58 7.32 20.20
N LYS A 186 -7.99 8.01 21.25
CA LYS A 186 -9.10 7.59 22.10
C LYS A 186 -10.40 8.11 21.51
N GLU A 187 -11.45 7.31 21.51
CA GLU A 187 -12.79 7.75 21.10
C GLU A 187 -13.28 8.96 21.92
N SER A 188 -12.80 9.05 23.17
CA SER A 188 -13.06 10.18 24.07
C SER A 188 -12.18 11.42 23.84
N ILE A 189 -11.44 11.49 22.72
CA ILE A 189 -10.58 12.64 22.41
C ILE A 189 -11.39 13.94 22.36
N THR A 190 -10.85 15.00 22.94
CA THR A 190 -11.49 16.32 22.88
C THR A 190 -11.13 17.05 21.59
N ALA A 191 -11.95 18.03 21.17
CA ALA A 191 -11.67 18.83 19.99
C ALA A 191 -10.32 19.58 20.09
N ALA A 192 -9.91 20.02 21.28
CA ALA A 192 -8.61 20.65 21.51
C ALA A 192 -7.44 19.68 21.29
N GLN A 193 -7.53 18.49 21.86
CA GLN A 193 -6.52 17.44 21.67
C GLN A 193 -6.43 16.98 20.20
N LEU A 194 -7.58 16.91 19.53
CA LEU A 194 -7.60 16.59 18.09
C LEU A 194 -6.94 17.69 17.27
N ALA A 195 -7.17 18.98 17.61
CA ALA A 195 -6.54 20.11 16.94
C ALA A 195 -5.01 20.10 17.09
N GLU A 196 -4.51 19.75 18.28
CA GLU A 196 -3.08 19.59 18.54
C GLU A 196 -2.48 18.43 17.73
N LEU A 197 -3.14 17.27 17.73
CA LEU A 197 -2.73 16.11 16.93
C LEU A 197 -2.73 16.44 15.43
N TYR A 198 -3.80 17.06 14.95
CA TYR A 198 -3.94 17.48 13.56
C TYR A 198 -2.84 18.46 13.16
N THR A 199 -2.56 19.46 13.98
CA THR A 199 -1.51 20.44 13.70
C THR A 199 -0.14 19.79 13.66
N SER A 200 0.19 18.93 14.65
CA SER A 200 1.50 18.30 14.75
C SER A 200 1.75 17.20 13.70
N ARG A 201 0.70 16.54 13.20
CA ARG A 201 0.85 15.37 12.31
C ARG A 201 0.45 15.63 10.87
N ILE A 202 -0.40 16.60 10.63
CA ILE A 202 -0.91 16.91 9.28
C ILE A 202 -0.41 18.27 8.81
N VAL A 203 -0.74 19.34 9.56
CA VAL A 203 -0.39 20.71 9.14
C VAL A 203 1.14 20.90 9.11
N SER A 204 1.88 20.35 10.06
CA SER A 204 3.34 20.43 10.09
C SER A 204 4.03 19.75 8.88
N LEU A 205 3.40 18.76 8.27
CA LEU A 205 3.95 18.01 7.14
C LEU A 205 3.51 18.55 5.78
N HIS A 206 2.27 19.02 5.71
CA HIS A 206 1.59 19.28 4.42
C HIS A 206 1.13 20.72 4.26
N GLY A 207 1.18 21.53 5.33
CA GLY A 207 0.60 22.86 5.35
C GLY A 207 -0.90 22.86 5.71
N ILE A 208 -1.53 24.01 5.60
CA ILE A 208 -2.93 24.22 5.95
C ILE A 208 -3.79 23.98 4.72
N PRO A 209 -4.76 23.05 4.75
CA PRO A 209 -5.64 22.81 3.62
C PRO A 209 -6.61 23.98 3.44
N GLN A 210 -7.00 24.23 2.19
CA GLN A 210 -8.05 25.22 1.87
C GLN A 210 -9.44 24.67 2.20
N LEU A 211 -9.64 23.35 2.06
CA LEU A 211 -10.93 22.71 2.25
C LEU A 211 -10.79 21.37 3.00
N ILE A 212 -11.64 21.22 4.01
CA ILE A 212 -11.81 19.94 4.73
C ILE A 212 -13.22 19.43 4.46
N SER A 213 -13.32 18.15 4.06
CA SER A 213 -14.58 17.42 4.03
C SER A 213 -14.61 16.43 5.18
N SER A 214 -15.68 16.40 5.95
CA SER A 214 -15.88 15.44 7.04
C SER A 214 -17.36 15.05 7.16
N ASP A 215 -17.63 14.02 7.94
CA ASP A 215 -18.97 13.73 8.42
C ASP A 215 -19.44 14.83 9.42
N ARG A 216 -20.67 14.65 9.93
CA ARG A 216 -21.24 15.54 10.95
C ARG A 216 -20.95 15.05 12.36
N GLY A 217 -19.83 14.40 12.61
CA GLY A 217 -19.41 13.98 13.93
C GLY A 217 -19.38 15.14 14.92
N SER A 218 -19.70 14.87 16.18
CA SER A 218 -19.83 15.91 17.23
C SER A 218 -18.57 16.75 17.43
N ILE A 219 -17.40 16.18 17.19
CA ILE A 219 -16.12 16.89 17.28
C ILE A 219 -15.99 17.89 16.14
N PHE A 220 -16.25 17.47 14.90
CA PHE A 220 -16.11 18.32 13.72
C PHE A 220 -17.16 19.42 13.65
N THR A 221 -18.34 19.21 14.22
CA THR A 221 -19.41 20.23 14.34
C THR A 221 -19.26 21.12 15.57
N SER A 222 -18.26 20.89 16.44
CA SER A 222 -18.03 21.68 17.63
C SER A 222 -17.64 23.14 17.29
N LYS A 223 -18.10 24.10 18.10
CA LYS A 223 -17.72 25.51 17.96
C LYS A 223 -16.21 25.73 18.06
N PHE A 224 -15.53 24.92 18.86
CA PHE A 224 -14.08 24.99 18.99
C PHE A 224 -13.41 24.63 17.67
N TRP A 225 -13.81 23.50 17.05
CA TRP A 225 -13.23 23.03 15.78
C TRP A 225 -13.49 24.03 14.65
N ASP A 226 -14.71 24.53 14.54
CA ASP A 226 -15.07 25.55 13.55
C ASP A 226 -14.23 26.83 13.69
N SER A 227 -14.10 27.36 14.92
CA SER A 227 -13.28 28.54 15.21
C SER A 227 -11.80 28.29 14.93
N PHE A 228 -11.29 27.11 15.29
CA PHE A 228 -9.90 26.73 15.02
C PHE A 228 -9.62 26.70 13.50
N GLN A 229 -10.46 26.06 12.72
CA GLN A 229 -10.28 25.98 11.26
C GLN A 229 -10.43 27.35 10.58
N LYS A 230 -11.37 28.17 11.03
CA LYS A 230 -11.51 29.54 10.54
C LYS A 230 -10.27 30.41 10.83
N ALA A 231 -9.68 30.26 12.03
CA ALA A 231 -8.45 30.96 12.37
C ALA A 231 -7.27 30.52 11.50
N MET A 232 -7.27 29.29 10.99
CA MET A 232 -6.29 28.77 10.04
C MET A 232 -6.61 29.14 8.59
N GLY A 233 -7.76 29.75 8.29
CA GLY A 233 -8.19 30.07 6.92
C GLY A 233 -8.76 28.90 6.14
N THR A 234 -9.10 27.81 6.82
CA THR A 234 -9.65 26.59 6.20
C THR A 234 -11.18 26.63 6.16
N ASN A 235 -11.76 26.21 5.03
CA ASN A 235 -13.20 25.99 4.88
C ASN A 235 -13.57 24.56 5.23
N ILE A 236 -14.66 24.38 6.00
CA ILE A 236 -15.20 23.06 6.31
C ILE A 236 -16.44 22.80 5.45
N ARG A 237 -16.49 21.64 4.82
CA ARG A 237 -17.66 21.14 4.10
C ARG A 237 -18.11 19.82 4.74
N PHE A 238 -19.30 19.83 5.30
CA PHE A 238 -19.90 18.61 5.85
C PHE A 238 -20.58 17.78 4.77
N SER A 239 -20.35 16.47 4.79
CA SER A 239 -21.13 15.54 3.96
C SER A 239 -22.59 15.53 4.42
N THR A 240 -23.50 15.35 3.46
CA THR A 240 -24.93 15.25 3.75
C THR A 240 -25.35 13.78 3.70
N ALA A 241 -26.29 13.39 4.58
CA ALA A 241 -26.80 12.01 4.68
C ALA A 241 -27.39 11.47 3.36
N PHE A 242 -27.79 12.36 2.43
CA PHE A 242 -28.39 11.99 1.16
C PHE A 242 -27.45 12.01 -0.04
N HIS A 243 -26.15 12.37 0.15
CA HIS A 243 -25.13 12.33 -0.89
C HIS A 243 -23.88 11.61 -0.39
N PRO A 244 -23.93 10.27 -0.21
CA PRO A 244 -22.79 9.46 0.24
C PRO A 244 -21.60 9.54 -0.72
N GLN A 245 -21.81 10.02 -1.94
CA GLN A 245 -20.77 10.19 -2.97
C GLN A 245 -19.69 11.23 -2.59
N THR A 246 -19.97 12.17 -1.68
CA THR A 246 -18.99 13.16 -1.20
C THR A 246 -18.02 12.58 -0.18
N SER A 247 -18.37 11.46 0.48
CA SER A 247 -17.55 10.76 1.48
C SER A 247 -17.10 9.37 1.03
N GLY A 248 -17.49 8.94 -0.18
CA GLY A 248 -17.23 7.59 -0.67
C GLY A 248 -15.74 7.23 -0.80
N GLN A 249 -14.86 8.23 -0.83
CA GLN A 249 -13.42 7.99 -0.83
C GLN A 249 -12.93 7.58 0.55
N VAL A 250 -13.27 8.33 1.60
CA VAL A 250 -12.82 8.02 2.97
C VAL A 250 -13.43 6.72 3.47
N GLU A 251 -14.71 6.47 3.16
CA GLU A 251 -15.36 5.20 3.47
C GLU A 251 -14.61 4.01 2.85
N ARG A 252 -14.22 4.13 1.58
CA ARG A 252 -13.43 3.11 0.89
C ARG A 252 -12.06 2.89 1.53
N VAL A 253 -11.41 3.96 1.96
CA VAL A 253 -10.11 3.86 2.65
C VAL A 253 -10.27 3.20 4.02
N ASN A 254 -11.32 3.55 4.76
CA ASN A 254 -11.63 2.92 6.05
C ASN A 254 -11.82 1.40 5.90
N GLN A 255 -12.59 0.95 4.89
CA GLN A 255 -12.75 -0.47 4.58
C GLN A 255 -11.41 -1.16 4.27
N ILE A 256 -10.56 -0.50 3.46
CA ILE A 256 -9.23 -1.03 3.13
C ILE A 256 -8.35 -1.11 4.38
N LEU A 257 -8.36 -0.08 5.22
CA LEU A 257 -7.62 -0.03 6.48
C LEU A 257 -8.04 -1.17 7.41
N GLU A 258 -9.34 -1.36 7.62
CA GLU A 258 -9.85 -2.45 8.45
C GLU A 258 -9.43 -3.82 7.93
N ASP A 259 -9.52 -4.05 6.62
CA ASP A 259 -9.06 -5.30 6.00
C ASP A 259 -7.55 -5.51 6.20
N MET A 260 -6.74 -4.45 6.06
CA MET A 260 -5.29 -4.53 6.28
C MET A 260 -4.97 -4.82 7.75
N LEU A 261 -5.66 -4.17 8.70
CA LEU A 261 -5.46 -4.42 10.12
C LEU A 261 -5.87 -5.85 10.51
N ARG A 262 -7.01 -6.36 10.00
CA ARG A 262 -7.40 -7.76 10.21
C ARG A 262 -6.36 -8.72 9.65
N ALA A 263 -5.84 -8.45 8.45
CA ALA A 263 -4.78 -9.26 7.85
C ALA A 263 -3.50 -9.25 8.69
N CYS A 264 -3.08 -8.10 9.20
CA CYS A 264 -1.94 -7.96 10.09
C CYS A 264 -2.10 -8.77 11.38
N VAL A 265 -3.24 -8.65 12.04
CA VAL A 265 -3.53 -9.37 13.29
C VAL A 265 -3.52 -10.89 13.04
N ILE A 266 -4.12 -11.36 11.95
CA ILE A 266 -4.21 -12.79 11.62
C ILE A 266 -2.83 -13.35 11.23
N SER A 267 -2.09 -12.66 10.37
CA SER A 267 -0.84 -13.17 9.80
C SER A 267 0.36 -13.04 10.73
N PHE A 268 0.41 -11.96 11.51
CA PHE A 268 1.60 -11.62 12.31
C PHE A 268 1.35 -11.65 13.82
N GLY A 269 0.11 -11.86 14.26
CA GLY A 269 -0.24 -11.86 15.69
C GLY A 269 -0.03 -10.51 16.39
N MET A 270 0.10 -9.43 15.62
CA MET A 270 0.34 -8.08 16.13
C MET A 270 -0.95 -7.46 16.67
N LYS A 271 -0.83 -6.47 17.56
CA LYS A 271 -1.95 -5.65 17.98
C LYS A 271 -2.26 -4.61 16.90
N TRP A 272 -3.54 -4.24 16.76
CA TRP A 272 -4.00 -3.34 15.70
C TRP A 272 -3.23 -2.00 15.66
N GLU A 273 -2.95 -1.40 16.83
CA GLU A 273 -2.21 -0.13 16.91
C GLU A 273 -0.76 -0.26 16.41
N ASP A 274 -0.10 -1.38 16.72
CA ASP A 274 1.27 -1.64 16.28
C ASP A 274 1.33 -1.93 14.76
N CYS A 275 0.20 -2.30 14.14
CA CYS A 275 0.07 -2.50 12.70
C CYS A 275 -0.08 -1.19 11.91
N LEU A 276 -0.54 -0.09 12.53
CA LEU A 276 -0.88 1.15 11.83
C LEU A 276 0.26 1.73 10.97
N PRO A 277 1.51 1.82 11.44
CA PRO A 277 2.59 2.35 10.61
C PRO A 277 2.84 1.52 9.34
N TYR A 278 2.68 0.22 9.44
CA TYR A 278 2.83 -0.69 8.29
C TYR A 278 1.64 -0.60 7.34
N ALA A 279 0.42 -0.46 7.89
CA ALA A 279 -0.79 -0.26 7.10
C ALA A 279 -0.73 1.06 6.32
N GLU A 280 -0.33 2.16 6.97
CA GLU A 280 -0.12 3.46 6.34
C GLU A 280 0.92 3.38 5.23
N PHE A 281 2.08 2.79 5.51
CA PHE A 281 3.12 2.61 4.51
C PHE A 281 2.63 1.76 3.33
N SER A 282 2.04 0.59 3.58
CA SER A 282 1.55 -0.31 2.53
C SER A 282 0.46 0.34 1.69
N TYR A 283 -0.47 1.09 2.32
CA TYR A 283 -1.52 1.81 1.62
C TYR A 283 -0.94 2.87 0.70
N ASN A 284 -0.06 3.74 1.22
CA ASN A 284 0.51 4.87 0.49
C ASN A 284 1.51 4.44 -0.59
N ASN A 285 2.21 3.31 -0.38
CA ASN A 285 3.15 2.74 -1.35
C ASN A 285 2.49 1.85 -2.40
N SER A 286 1.18 1.66 -2.35
CA SER A 286 0.44 0.84 -3.30
C SER A 286 -0.03 1.65 -4.50
N PHE A 287 -0.03 1.03 -5.68
CA PHE A 287 -0.58 1.64 -6.90
C PHE A 287 -2.02 2.09 -6.71
N GLN A 288 -2.29 3.35 -6.98
CA GLN A 288 -3.62 3.97 -6.94
C GLN A 288 -4.14 4.16 -8.37
N ALA A 289 -5.20 3.44 -8.72
CA ALA A 289 -5.75 3.45 -10.08
C ALA A 289 -6.24 4.86 -10.53
N SER A 290 -6.67 5.70 -9.58
CA SER A 290 -7.17 7.05 -9.85
C SER A 290 -6.06 8.06 -10.18
N SER A 291 -4.87 7.90 -9.59
CA SER A 291 -3.71 8.77 -9.84
C SER A 291 -2.74 8.15 -10.87
N GLY A 292 -2.83 6.85 -11.13
CA GLY A 292 -1.90 6.11 -11.97
C GLY A 292 -0.49 5.94 -11.34
N LYS A 293 -0.34 6.29 -10.07
CA LYS A 293 0.93 6.27 -9.29
C LYS A 293 0.72 5.55 -7.96
N ALA A 294 1.83 5.14 -7.34
CA ALA A 294 1.88 4.75 -5.94
C ALA A 294 2.16 5.96 -5.08
#